data_534739bcdb02606d2774661870d65c33
#
_entry.id   534739bcdb02606d2774661870d65c33
#
_cell.length_a   1.000
_cell.length_b   1.000
_cell.length_c   1.000
_cell.angle_alpha   90.00
_cell.angle_beta   90.00
_cell.angle_gamma   90.00
#
_symmetry.space_group_name_H-M   'P 1'
#
loop_
_entity.id
_entity.type
_entity.pdbx_description
1 polymer ?
#
loop_
_entity_poly.entity_id
_entity_poly.type
_entity_poly.pdbx_seq_one_letter_code
_entity_poly.pdbx_strand_id
1 'polypeptide(L)'
;SRGLGDVYKRQDRIPIFGYFYSKVCILVDRDDPKSRKDVYAESARRLGNGLSICIFPEGGIPEPGVILQDFKNGAFSLSIQFQIPIAPMSFYDCERKFPYFFAYNYFVGSPGKLRANVHNFIDTKGLKQKDIPALKNKVFDLLKNDLEATIYQS
;
A
#
# COMPACT_ATOMS: atom_id res chain seq x y z
N SER A 1 -17.05 -0.64 -11.12
CA SER A 1 -16.05 -0.83 -10.07
C SER A 1 -16.51 -1.74 -8.90
N ARG A 2 -17.33 -2.76 -9.17
CA ARG A 2 -17.84 -3.72 -8.15
C ARG A 2 -16.85 -4.86 -7.82
N GLY A 3 -15.70 -4.97 -8.48
CA GLY A 3 -14.88 -6.18 -8.44
C GLY A 3 -13.87 -6.28 -7.30
N LEU A 4 -13.27 -5.17 -6.85
CA LEU A 4 -12.12 -5.21 -5.94
C LEU A 4 -12.51 -5.33 -4.46
N GLY A 5 -13.58 -4.69 -4.04
CA GLY A 5 -14.10 -4.84 -2.67
C GLY A 5 -14.52 -6.28 -2.35
N ASP A 6 -15.05 -7.00 -3.34
CA ASP A 6 -15.48 -8.39 -3.19
C ASP A 6 -14.33 -9.39 -3.13
N VAL A 7 -13.19 -9.09 -3.76
CA VAL A 7 -12.00 -9.97 -3.72
C VAL A 7 -11.38 -9.96 -2.33
N TYR A 8 -11.25 -8.80 -1.69
CA TYR A 8 -10.74 -8.72 -0.33
C TYR A 8 -11.67 -9.38 0.70
N LYS A 9 -12.99 -9.25 0.54
CA LYS A 9 -13.99 -9.94 1.38
C LYS A 9 -14.03 -11.46 1.17
N ARG A 10 -13.42 -11.99 0.12
CA ARG A 10 -13.34 -13.44 -0.14
C ARG A 10 -12.06 -14.08 0.41
N GLN A 11 -11.00 -13.31 0.57
CA GLN A 11 -9.71 -13.82 1.06
C GLN A 11 -9.76 -14.20 2.54
N ASP A 12 -10.57 -13.53 3.35
CA ASP A 12 -10.80 -13.87 4.76
C ASP A 12 -11.52 -15.20 4.96
N ARG A 13 -12.23 -15.68 3.94
CA ARG A 13 -12.98 -16.96 3.95
C ARG A 13 -12.14 -18.17 3.57
N ILE A 14 -10.90 -17.96 3.07
CA ILE A 14 -10.01 -19.08 2.73
C ILE A 14 -9.45 -19.66 4.04
N PRO A 15 -9.65 -20.95 4.34
CA PRO A 15 -9.07 -21.60 5.51
C PRO A 15 -7.56 -21.35 5.58
N ILE A 16 -7.01 -21.19 6.77
CA ILE A 16 -5.59 -20.88 7.02
C ILE A 16 -5.21 -19.46 6.59
N PHE A 17 -5.37 -19.09 5.30
CA PHE A 17 -5.03 -17.75 4.80
C PHE A 17 -5.88 -16.67 5.46
N GLY A 18 -7.19 -16.86 5.55
CA GLY A 18 -8.10 -15.94 6.22
C GLY A 18 -7.76 -15.73 7.70
N TYR A 19 -7.32 -16.77 8.39
CA TYR A 19 -6.87 -16.65 9.77
C TYR A 19 -5.67 -15.70 9.89
N PHE A 20 -4.61 -15.91 9.09
CA PHE A 20 -3.45 -15.01 9.12
C PHE A 20 -3.81 -13.61 8.62
N TYR A 21 -4.58 -13.52 7.55
CA TYR A 21 -5.00 -12.24 6.97
C TYR A 21 -5.76 -11.37 7.96
N SER A 22 -6.72 -11.95 8.70
CA SER A 22 -7.48 -11.22 9.73
C SER A 22 -6.63 -10.77 10.92
N LYS A 23 -5.53 -11.48 11.23
CA LYS A 23 -4.62 -11.12 12.34
C LYS A 23 -3.61 -10.05 11.95
N VAL A 24 -3.12 -10.08 10.71
CA VAL A 24 -2.04 -9.21 10.25
C VAL A 24 -2.57 -7.94 9.58
N CYS A 25 -3.60 -8.06 8.75
CA CYS A 25 -4.15 -6.94 7.99
C CYS A 25 -5.16 -6.14 8.81
N ILE A 26 -5.21 -4.83 8.56
CA ILE A 26 -6.32 -3.99 8.99
C ILE A 26 -7.34 -3.98 7.84
N LEU A 27 -8.46 -4.63 8.04
CA LEU A 27 -9.52 -4.73 7.04
C LEU A 27 -10.29 -3.42 6.97
N VAL A 28 -10.44 -2.86 5.77
CA VAL A 28 -11.12 -1.58 5.53
C VAL A 28 -12.24 -1.79 4.53
N ASP A 29 -13.45 -1.49 4.93
CA ASP A 29 -14.53 -1.24 3.99
C ASP A 29 -14.46 0.23 3.56
N ARG A 30 -14.08 0.46 2.30
CA ARG A 30 -13.85 1.82 1.79
C ARG A 30 -15.13 2.60 1.58
N ASP A 31 -16.24 1.92 1.43
CA ASP A 31 -17.55 2.52 1.23
C ASP A 31 -18.21 2.89 2.56
N ASP A 32 -17.72 2.35 3.68
CA ASP A 32 -18.21 2.66 5.02
C ASP A 32 -17.34 3.71 5.73
N PRO A 33 -17.90 4.92 6.02
CA PRO A 33 -17.20 5.95 6.78
C PRO A 33 -16.79 5.52 8.20
N LYS A 34 -17.54 4.60 8.82
CA LYS A 34 -17.23 4.06 10.15
C LYS A 34 -15.99 3.18 10.09
N SER A 35 -15.94 2.28 9.12
CA SER A 35 -14.77 1.42 8.88
C SER A 35 -13.49 2.24 8.68
N ARG A 36 -13.55 3.39 7.99
CA ARG A 36 -12.41 4.30 7.84
C ARG A 36 -11.92 4.89 9.16
N LYS A 37 -12.82 5.22 10.09
CA LYS A 37 -12.44 5.68 11.45
C LYS A 37 -11.82 4.56 12.27
N ASP A 38 -12.36 3.35 12.17
CA ASP A 38 -11.87 2.18 12.89
C ASP A 38 -10.43 1.82 12.48
N VAL A 39 -10.07 2.07 11.21
CA VAL A 39 -8.67 1.92 10.74
C VAL A 39 -7.71 2.81 11.51
N TYR A 40 -8.06 4.07 11.73
CA TYR A 40 -7.20 4.98 12.50
C TYR A 40 -7.02 4.52 13.93
N ALA A 41 -8.10 4.10 14.59
CA ALA A 41 -8.05 3.60 15.97
C ALA A 41 -7.19 2.32 16.07
N GLU A 42 -7.38 1.38 15.15
CA GLU A 42 -6.59 0.14 15.12
C GLU A 42 -5.13 0.41 14.77
N SER A 43 -4.86 1.34 13.86
CA SER A 43 -3.51 1.77 13.54
C SER A 43 -2.82 2.39 14.76
N ALA A 44 -3.52 3.26 15.48
CA ALA A 44 -3.03 3.86 16.72
C ALA A 44 -2.66 2.79 17.76
N ARG A 45 -3.54 1.80 17.95
CA ARG A 45 -3.32 0.70 18.86
C ARG A 45 -2.09 -0.13 18.50
N ARG A 46 -1.91 -0.46 17.21
CA ARG A 46 -0.74 -1.22 16.72
C ARG A 46 0.55 -0.44 16.87
N LEU A 47 0.55 0.83 16.48
CA LEU A 47 1.71 1.70 16.63
C LEU A 47 2.09 1.91 18.10
N GLY A 48 1.11 2.08 18.99
CA GLY A 48 1.33 2.17 20.44
C GLY A 48 1.95 0.91 21.03
N ASN A 49 1.76 -0.25 20.40
CA ASN A 49 2.39 -1.52 20.76
C ASN A 49 3.76 -1.73 20.09
N GLY A 50 4.33 -0.72 19.45
CA GLY A 50 5.62 -0.79 18.77
C GLY A 50 5.61 -1.53 17.43
N LEU A 51 4.44 -1.79 16.86
CA LEU A 51 4.33 -2.43 15.54
C LEU A 51 4.44 -1.40 14.42
N SER A 52 5.07 -1.79 13.33
CA SER A 52 5.05 -1.00 12.09
C SER A 52 3.79 -1.30 11.27
N ILE A 53 3.37 -0.35 10.44
CA ILE A 53 2.22 -0.51 9.54
C ILE A 53 2.70 -0.35 8.11
N CYS A 54 2.40 -1.34 7.26
CA CYS A 54 2.58 -1.25 5.83
C CYS A 54 1.29 -0.76 5.17
N ILE A 55 1.39 0.28 4.34
CA ILE A 55 0.25 0.87 3.63
C ILE A 55 0.62 1.03 2.16
N PHE A 56 -0.27 0.60 1.27
CA PHE A 56 -0.19 0.90 -0.16
C PHE A 56 -0.98 2.19 -0.43
N PRO A 57 -0.30 3.32 -0.63
CA PRO A 57 -0.97 4.63 -0.68
C PRO A 57 -1.79 4.86 -1.94
N GLU A 58 -1.53 4.10 -3.00
CA GLU A 58 -2.32 4.11 -4.25
C GLU A 58 -3.77 3.71 -3.99
N GLY A 59 -3.98 2.86 -3.00
CA GLY A 59 -5.31 2.43 -2.60
C GLY A 59 -5.99 1.50 -3.60
N GLY A 60 -5.29 0.98 -4.59
CA GLY A 60 -5.78 0.05 -5.61
C GLY A 60 -4.62 -0.56 -6.38
N ILE A 61 -4.95 -1.31 -7.41
CA ILE A 61 -4.00 -1.81 -8.39
C ILE A 61 -3.98 -0.80 -9.54
N PRO A 62 -2.80 -0.37 -10.02
CA PRO A 62 -2.70 0.55 -11.14
C PRO A 62 -3.38 0.00 -12.40
N GLU A 63 -3.86 0.89 -13.24
CA GLU A 63 -4.33 0.52 -14.58
C GLU A 63 -3.15 0.05 -15.44
N PRO A 64 -3.39 -0.83 -16.43
CA PRO A 64 -2.34 -1.30 -17.32
C PRO A 64 -1.57 -0.13 -17.95
N GLY A 65 -0.24 -0.17 -17.87
CA GLY A 65 0.63 0.87 -18.38
C GLY A 65 0.86 2.06 -17.44
N VAL A 66 0.20 2.10 -16.29
CA VAL A 66 0.45 3.10 -15.25
C VAL A 66 1.46 2.55 -14.25
N ILE A 67 2.63 3.14 -14.17
CA ILE A 67 3.72 2.70 -13.29
C ILE A 67 3.35 2.91 -11.82
N LEU A 68 2.71 4.04 -11.49
CA LEU A 68 2.35 4.42 -10.13
C LEU A 68 1.12 5.31 -10.16
N GLN A 69 0.07 4.95 -9.45
CA GLN A 69 -1.15 5.77 -9.32
C GLN A 69 -1.00 6.87 -8.27
N ASP A 70 -1.87 7.87 -8.35
CA ASP A 70 -1.92 8.94 -7.37
C ASP A 70 -2.14 8.44 -5.96
N PHE A 71 -1.35 8.93 -5.03
CA PHE A 71 -1.41 8.55 -3.64
C PHE A 71 -2.60 9.15 -2.90
N LYS A 72 -3.23 8.37 -2.05
CA LYS A 72 -4.24 8.82 -1.10
C LYS A 72 -3.56 9.40 0.14
N ASN A 73 -4.24 10.31 0.82
CA ASN A 73 -3.67 11.05 1.96
C ASN A 73 -3.54 10.20 3.25
N GLY A 74 -4.20 9.05 3.34
CA GLY A 74 -4.34 8.28 4.56
C GLY A 74 -3.02 7.91 5.25
N ALA A 75 -2.05 7.37 4.50
CA ALA A 75 -0.74 6.98 5.03
C ALA A 75 0.03 8.19 5.60
N PHE A 76 0.02 9.31 4.87
CA PHE A 76 0.70 10.55 5.25
C PHE A 76 0.05 11.22 6.45
N SER A 77 -1.28 11.21 6.49
CA SER A 77 -2.04 11.71 7.65
C SER A 77 -1.72 10.91 8.92
N LEU A 78 -1.67 9.58 8.85
CA LEU A 78 -1.27 8.74 9.97
C LEU A 78 0.16 9.04 10.42
N SER A 79 1.11 9.07 9.49
CA SER A 79 2.51 9.33 9.81
C SER A 79 2.70 10.70 10.50
N ILE A 80 2.06 11.75 10.00
CA ILE A 80 2.10 13.08 10.61
C ILE A 80 1.39 13.09 11.98
N GLN A 81 0.23 12.44 12.10
CA GLN A 81 -0.53 12.40 13.34
C GLN A 81 0.27 11.74 14.47
N PHE A 82 0.98 10.67 14.18
CA PHE A 82 1.77 9.93 15.15
C PHE A 82 3.25 10.34 15.18
N GLN A 83 3.65 11.31 14.35
CA GLN A 83 5.04 11.81 14.25
C GLN A 83 6.04 10.67 14.04
N ILE A 84 5.70 9.70 13.20
CA ILE A 84 6.53 8.53 12.87
C ILE A 84 7.10 8.65 11.47
N PRO A 85 8.34 8.21 11.22
CA PRO A 85 8.95 8.28 9.91
C PRO A 85 8.26 7.36 8.91
N ILE A 86 8.33 7.75 7.64
CA ILE A 86 7.92 6.92 6.51
C ILE A 86 9.15 6.22 5.95
N ALA A 87 9.05 4.89 5.74
CA ALA A 87 10.00 4.11 4.98
C ALA A 87 9.39 3.81 3.59
N PRO A 88 9.71 4.59 2.53
CA PRO A 88 9.22 4.29 1.20
C PRO A 88 9.83 3.00 0.68
N MET A 89 9.02 2.17 0.01
CA MET A 89 9.46 0.89 -0.54
C MET A 89 8.96 0.73 -1.98
N SER A 90 9.87 0.43 -2.90
CA SER A 90 9.55 0.07 -4.29
C SER A 90 9.55 -1.44 -4.47
N PHE A 91 8.58 -1.97 -5.22
CA PHE A 91 8.51 -3.38 -5.60
C PHE A 91 8.54 -3.49 -7.13
N TYR A 92 9.57 -4.15 -7.69
CA TYR A 92 9.85 -4.06 -9.12
C TYR A 92 9.21 -5.16 -9.98
N ASP A 93 9.04 -6.35 -9.44
CA ASP A 93 8.72 -7.53 -10.25
C ASP A 93 7.27 -8.00 -10.10
N CYS A 94 6.43 -7.27 -9.36
CA CYS A 94 5.09 -7.72 -9.00
C CYS A 94 4.21 -7.97 -10.23
N GLU A 95 4.14 -7.02 -11.17
CA GLU A 95 3.31 -7.14 -12.37
C GLU A 95 3.75 -8.31 -13.25
N ARG A 96 5.07 -8.49 -13.42
CA ARG A 96 5.63 -9.57 -14.24
C ARG A 96 5.45 -10.95 -13.61
N LYS A 97 5.52 -11.03 -12.28
CA LYS A 97 5.42 -12.31 -11.54
C LYS A 97 3.99 -12.70 -11.22
N PHE A 98 3.16 -11.71 -10.97
CA PHE A 98 1.74 -11.86 -10.67
C PHE A 98 0.91 -10.89 -11.51
N PRO A 99 0.84 -11.09 -12.83
CA PRO A 99 0.08 -10.19 -13.69
C PRO A 99 -1.39 -10.18 -13.29
N TYR A 100 -1.91 -8.99 -13.06
CA TYR A 100 -3.29 -8.76 -12.60
C TYR A 100 -4.31 -8.82 -13.74
N PHE A 101 -4.17 -9.73 -14.66
CA PHE A 101 -5.17 -9.94 -15.70
C PHE A 101 -6.18 -11.01 -15.29
N PHE A 102 -7.01 -10.69 -14.31
CA PHE A 102 -8.18 -11.51 -13.98
C PHE A 102 -9.27 -11.53 -15.07
N ALA A 103 -9.09 -10.81 -16.16
CA ALA A 103 -10.01 -10.83 -17.29
C ALA A 103 -10.01 -12.17 -18.06
N TYR A 104 -8.97 -12.95 -17.88
CA TYR A 104 -8.83 -14.26 -18.51
C TYR A 104 -8.66 -15.29 -17.42
N ASN A 105 -9.51 -16.29 -17.34
CA ASN A 105 -9.58 -17.37 -16.35
C ASN A 105 -8.27 -18.16 -16.13
N TYR A 106 -7.11 -17.60 -16.43
CA TYR A 106 -5.82 -18.23 -16.29
C TYR A 106 -4.90 -17.46 -15.36
N PHE A 107 -4.44 -18.10 -14.30
CA PHE A 107 -3.36 -17.60 -13.49
C PHE A 107 -2.04 -17.77 -14.24
N VAL A 108 -1.52 -16.69 -14.81
CA VAL A 108 -0.27 -16.67 -15.57
C VAL A 108 0.85 -16.11 -14.68
N GLY A 109 0.98 -16.63 -13.47
CA GLY A 109 2.13 -16.30 -12.62
C GLY A 109 3.40 -17.00 -13.11
N SER A 110 4.55 -16.39 -12.90
CA SER A 110 5.85 -16.99 -13.21
C SER A 110 6.72 -17.06 -11.96
N PRO A 111 7.43 -18.20 -11.72
CA PRO A 111 8.35 -18.30 -10.61
C PRO A 111 9.53 -17.32 -10.78
N GLY A 112 10.16 -16.95 -9.67
CA GLY A 112 11.36 -16.11 -9.70
C GLY A 112 11.45 -15.20 -8.49
N LYS A 113 12.48 -14.34 -8.51
CA LYS A 113 12.73 -13.37 -7.44
C LYS A 113 11.76 -12.20 -7.54
N LEU A 114 11.27 -11.75 -6.41
CA LEU A 114 10.63 -10.45 -6.22
C LEU A 114 11.65 -9.52 -5.57
N ARG A 115 12.02 -8.46 -6.28
CA ARG A 115 12.97 -7.47 -5.77
C ARG A 115 12.19 -6.32 -5.13
N ALA A 116 12.73 -5.80 -4.05
CA ALA A 116 12.24 -4.60 -3.41
C ALA A 116 13.42 -3.72 -3.01
N ASN A 117 13.21 -2.42 -3.03
CA ASN A 117 14.14 -1.43 -2.52
C ASN A 117 13.49 -0.66 -1.36
N VAL A 118 14.20 -0.59 -0.24
CA VAL A 118 13.80 0.22 0.92
C VAL A 118 14.61 1.51 0.88
N HIS A 119 13.94 2.62 0.68
CA HIS A 119 14.56 3.94 0.62
C HIS A 119 14.86 4.49 2.03
N ASN A 120 15.66 5.54 2.08
CA ASN A 120 15.93 6.26 3.32
C ASN A 120 14.64 6.76 3.97
N PHE A 121 14.59 6.69 5.28
CA PHE A 121 13.45 7.16 6.05
C PHE A 121 13.23 8.65 5.86
N ILE A 122 11.98 9.02 5.70
CA ILE A 122 11.53 10.41 5.63
C ILE A 122 10.94 10.77 6.98
N ASP A 123 11.60 11.67 7.69
CA ASP A 123 11.13 12.14 8.99
C ASP A 123 9.88 13.01 8.83
N THR A 124 8.94 12.87 9.77
CA THR A 124 7.70 13.63 9.83
C THR A 124 7.57 14.47 11.11
N LYS A 125 8.61 14.47 11.96
CA LYS A 125 8.60 15.27 13.17
C LYS A 125 8.42 16.76 12.87
N GLY A 126 7.48 17.38 13.57
CA GLY A 126 7.15 18.79 13.40
C GLY A 126 6.25 19.11 12.19
N LEU A 127 6.00 18.14 11.29
CA LEU A 127 5.05 18.32 10.20
C LEU A 127 3.62 18.37 10.71
N LYS A 128 2.79 19.13 10.00
CA LYS A 128 1.36 19.33 10.30
C LYS A 128 0.50 18.83 9.13
N GLN A 129 -0.79 18.70 9.33
CA GLN A 129 -1.73 18.22 8.30
C GLN A 129 -1.68 19.05 6.99
N LYS A 130 -1.34 20.33 7.06
CA LYS A 130 -1.13 21.18 5.88
C LYS A 130 0.05 20.77 5.01
N ASP A 131 1.00 20.03 5.58
CA ASP A 131 2.23 19.60 4.89
C ASP A 131 2.05 18.25 4.14
N ILE A 132 0.87 17.63 4.26
CA ILE A 132 0.54 16.38 3.57
C ILE A 132 0.82 16.44 2.06
N PRO A 133 0.39 17.49 1.31
CA PRO A 133 0.63 17.51 -0.13
C PRO A 133 2.12 17.49 -0.49
N ALA A 134 2.93 18.26 0.23
CA ALA A 134 4.37 18.31 -0.01
C ALA A 134 5.05 16.97 0.32
N LEU A 135 4.69 16.35 1.46
CA LEU A 135 5.21 15.05 1.87
C LEU A 135 4.81 13.96 0.88
N LYS A 136 3.54 13.96 0.46
CA LYS A 136 3.01 13.01 -0.52
C LYS A 136 3.75 13.10 -1.84
N ASN A 137 3.93 14.31 -2.40
CA ASN A 137 4.64 14.52 -3.65
C ASN A 137 6.10 14.07 -3.54
N LYS A 138 6.78 14.40 -2.45
CA LYS A 138 8.16 13.96 -2.20
C LYS A 138 8.30 12.43 -2.25
N VAL A 139 7.39 11.70 -1.60
CA VAL A 139 7.40 10.23 -1.61
C VAL A 139 7.03 9.69 -2.98
N PHE A 140 6.04 10.30 -3.64
CA PHE A 140 5.59 9.91 -4.97
C PHE A 140 6.72 10.02 -6.00
N ASP A 141 7.38 11.19 -6.06
CA ASP A 141 8.48 11.44 -6.99
C ASP A 141 9.66 10.49 -6.75
N LEU A 142 10.00 10.23 -5.47
CA LEU A 142 11.04 9.30 -5.10
C LEU A 142 10.76 7.89 -5.62
N LEU A 143 9.55 7.36 -5.39
CA LEU A 143 9.17 6.02 -5.82
C LEU A 143 9.01 5.93 -7.33
N LYS A 144 8.43 6.95 -7.96
CA LYS A 144 8.26 7.00 -9.41
C LYS A 144 9.61 6.98 -10.15
N ASN A 145 10.53 7.84 -9.75
CA ASN A 145 11.88 7.91 -10.36
C ASN A 145 12.63 6.57 -10.20
N ASP A 146 12.54 5.91 -9.06
CA ASP A 146 13.18 4.63 -8.81
C ASP A 146 12.57 3.50 -9.66
N LEU A 147 11.25 3.46 -9.78
CA LEU A 147 10.55 2.49 -10.62
C LEU A 147 10.86 2.69 -12.11
N GLU A 148 10.83 3.94 -12.60
CA GLU A 148 11.16 4.29 -13.98
C GLU A 148 12.60 3.89 -14.30
N ALA A 149 13.57 4.22 -13.45
CA ALA A 149 14.97 3.85 -13.65
C ALA A 149 15.18 2.33 -13.77
N THR A 150 14.39 1.54 -13.03
CA THR A 150 14.51 0.07 -13.05
C THR A 150 13.86 -0.55 -14.28
N ILE A 151 12.75 0.00 -14.77
CA ILE A 151 12.08 -0.47 -15.99
C ILE A 151 12.97 -0.29 -17.23
N TYR A 152 13.71 0.82 -17.30
CA TYR A 152 14.60 1.10 -18.44
C TYR A 152 15.93 0.34 -18.39
N GLN A 153 16.26 -0.36 -17.30
CA GLN A 153 17.47 -1.17 -17.14
C GLN A 153 17.25 -2.68 -17.30
N SER A 154 16.03 -3.12 -17.48
CA SER A 154 15.63 -4.51 -17.66
C SER A 154 15.20 -4.81 -19.09
#